data_49057078fce3ddc44b25dc3055f02667
#
_entry.id   49057078fce3ddc44b25dc3055f02667
#
_cell.length_a   1.000
_cell.length_b   1.000
_cell.length_c   1.000
_cell.angle_alpha   90.00
_cell.angle_beta   90.00
_cell.angle_gamma   90.00
#
_symmetry.space_group_name_H-M   'P 1'
#
loop_
_entity.id
_entity.type
_entity.pdbx_description
1 polymer ?
#
loop_
_entity_poly.entity_id
_entity_poly.type
_entity_poly.pdbx_seq_one_letter_code
_entity_poly.pdbx_strand_id
1 'polypeptide(L)'
;MTNTTFDISVHKNILFQILKDIYSDTTIAPLLGFKGGTAALMFFELSRLSVALDFDLLDKSKEDYIFERIEQIAKKYGSIKEMERKRFNLLFVLSYEDKARKIKIEINRRAFGSR
;
A
#
# COMPACT_ATOMS: atom_id res chain seq x y z
N MET A 1 -11.98 4.82 27.95
CA MET A 1 -11.94 4.74 27.58
C MET A 1 -11.78 4.32 26.81
N THR A 2 -11.70 4.06 26.48
CA THR A 2 -11.47 3.69 25.88
C THR A 2 -11.19 3.63 24.84
N ASN A 3 -11.01 3.90 24.29
CA ASN A 3 -10.69 3.99 23.29
C ASN A 3 -9.55 3.52 22.75
N THR A 4 -9.08 3.05 23.06
CA THR A 4 -7.89 2.45 22.72
C THR A 4 -8.08 1.47 21.63
N THR A 5 -9.23 1.07 21.40
CA THR A 5 -9.45 0.11 20.36
C THR A 5 -9.30 0.76 19.04
N PHE A 6 -8.84 0.01 18.07
CA PHE A 6 -8.76 0.48 16.72
C PHE A 6 -10.13 0.64 16.16
N ASP A 7 -10.30 1.67 15.40
CA ASP A 7 -11.51 1.81 14.65
C ASP A 7 -11.28 1.13 13.31
N ILE A 8 -11.69 -0.09 13.21
CA ILE A 8 -11.48 -0.87 12.01
C ILE A 8 -12.15 -0.23 10.82
N SER A 9 -13.29 0.43 11.04
CA SER A 9 -13.97 1.09 9.93
C SER A 9 -13.12 2.16 9.28
N VAL A 10 -12.46 2.96 10.11
CA VAL A 10 -11.61 4.01 9.59
C VAL A 10 -10.45 3.41 8.81
N HIS A 11 -9.87 2.38 9.37
CA HIS A 11 -8.74 1.73 8.74
C HIS A 11 -9.14 1.15 7.37
N LYS A 12 -10.26 0.46 7.33
CA LYS A 12 -10.76 -0.10 6.08
C LYS A 12 -11.09 0.98 5.07
N ASN A 13 -11.65 2.07 5.56
CA ASN A 13 -12.02 3.16 4.68
C ASN A 13 -10.79 3.75 3.99
N ILE A 14 -9.74 3.98 4.77
CA ILE A 14 -8.51 4.50 4.20
C ILE A 14 -7.93 3.52 3.19
N LEU A 15 -7.95 2.25 3.53
CA LEU A 15 -7.47 1.22 2.65
C LEU A 15 -8.21 1.24 1.31
N PHE A 16 -9.53 1.30 1.36
CA PHE A 16 -10.31 1.32 0.13
C PHE A 16 -10.10 2.60 -0.65
N GLN A 17 -9.91 3.72 0.04
CA GLN A 17 -9.63 4.97 -0.66
C GLN A 17 -8.30 4.89 -1.41
N ILE A 18 -7.30 4.30 -0.79
CA ILE A 18 -6.01 4.12 -1.45
C ILE A 18 -6.16 3.24 -2.68
N LEU A 19 -6.86 2.12 -2.52
CA LEU A 19 -7.09 1.23 -3.65
C LEU A 19 -7.86 1.93 -4.76
N LYS A 20 -8.86 2.69 -4.38
CA LYS A 20 -9.63 3.41 -5.36
C LYS A 20 -8.78 4.43 -6.11
N ASP A 21 -7.93 5.13 -5.39
CA ASP A 21 -7.06 6.11 -6.03
C ASP A 21 -6.09 5.45 -6.99
N ILE A 22 -5.56 4.31 -6.61
CA ILE A 22 -4.64 3.59 -7.47
C ILE A 22 -5.34 3.14 -8.75
N TYR A 23 -6.50 2.54 -8.60
CA TYR A 23 -7.17 1.99 -9.77
C TYR A 23 -7.98 2.99 -10.56
N SER A 24 -8.17 4.18 -10.02
CA SER A 24 -8.75 5.26 -10.79
C SER A 24 -7.71 6.01 -11.61
N ASP A 25 -6.46 5.82 -11.27
CA ASP A 25 -5.38 6.48 -12.00
C ASP A 25 -5.08 5.63 -13.23
N THR A 26 -5.62 6.02 -14.36
CA THR A 26 -5.49 5.23 -15.56
C THR A 26 -4.07 5.14 -16.06
N THR A 27 -3.18 5.95 -15.53
CA THR A 27 -1.78 5.91 -15.95
C THR A 27 -1.00 4.84 -15.20
N ILE A 28 -1.49 4.38 -14.06
CA ILE A 28 -0.77 3.34 -13.34
C ILE A 28 -1.59 2.07 -13.14
N ALA A 29 -2.90 2.17 -13.15
CA ALA A 29 -3.73 1.00 -12.90
C ALA A 29 -3.37 -0.20 -13.78
N PRO A 30 -3.19 -0.02 -15.08
CA PRO A 30 -2.86 -1.18 -15.91
C PRO A 30 -1.45 -1.70 -15.71
N LEU A 31 -0.65 -1.00 -14.94
CA LEU A 31 0.74 -1.39 -14.72
C LEU A 31 0.94 -2.13 -13.41
N LEU A 32 -0.12 -2.25 -12.62
CA LEU A 32 -0.05 -2.89 -11.32
C LEU A 32 -1.03 -4.04 -11.25
N GLY A 33 -0.53 -5.20 -10.90
CA GLY A 33 -1.38 -6.36 -10.72
C GLY A 33 -1.65 -6.55 -9.25
N PHE A 34 -2.91 -6.49 -8.87
CA PHE A 34 -3.29 -6.70 -7.49
C PHE A 34 -3.20 -8.20 -7.22
N LYS A 35 -2.60 -8.54 -6.09
CA LYS A 35 -2.38 -9.95 -5.82
C LYS A 35 -3.63 -10.60 -5.30
N GLY A 36 -4.21 -11.39 -6.15
CA GLY A 36 -5.27 -12.29 -5.79
C GLY A 36 -6.38 -11.70 -4.98
N GLY A 37 -7.24 -12.53 -4.54
CA GLY A 37 -8.36 -12.09 -3.74
C GLY A 37 -7.98 -11.69 -2.35
N THR A 38 -6.75 -11.96 -1.97
CA THR A 38 -6.32 -11.58 -0.65
C THR A 38 -5.43 -10.39 -0.74
N ALA A 39 -5.76 -9.55 -1.62
CA ALA A 39 -4.95 -8.42 -1.90
C ALA A 39 -4.70 -7.55 -0.69
N ALA A 40 -5.58 -7.56 0.24
CA ALA A 40 -5.39 -6.79 1.44
C ALA A 40 -5.48 -7.73 2.62
N LEU A 41 -4.37 -7.87 3.29
CA LEU A 41 -4.33 -8.69 4.49
C LEU A 41 -4.33 -7.79 5.69
N MET A 42 -5.24 -8.04 6.59
CA MET A 42 -5.30 -7.28 7.81
C MET A 42 -4.80 -8.15 8.93
N PHE A 43 -3.86 -7.63 9.67
CA PHE A 43 -3.26 -8.38 10.76
C PHE A 43 -3.59 -7.72 12.07
N PHE A 44 -3.90 -8.55 13.04
CA PHE A 44 -4.06 -8.07 14.40
C PHE A 44 -2.92 -8.62 15.18
N GLU A 45 -2.10 -7.74 15.70
CA GLU A 45 -0.94 -8.15 16.42
C GLU A 45 -0.97 -7.49 17.74
N LEU A 46 -1.30 -8.21 18.74
CA LEU A 46 -1.44 -7.65 20.07
C LEU A 46 -2.40 -6.47 20.00
N SER A 47 -1.93 -5.30 20.19
CA SER A 47 -2.81 -4.15 20.21
C SER A 47 -2.73 -3.34 18.94
N ARG A 48 -2.21 -3.93 17.87
CA ARG A 48 -2.02 -3.17 16.64
C ARG A 48 -2.75 -3.78 15.48
N LEU A 49 -3.16 -2.92 14.60
CA LEU A 49 -3.76 -3.35 13.35
C LEU A 49 -2.85 -2.91 12.22
N SER A 50 -2.49 -3.81 11.38
CA SER A 50 -1.66 -3.53 10.22
C SER A 50 -2.36 -4.02 8.97
N VAL A 51 -2.11 -3.34 7.87
CA VAL A 51 -2.66 -3.74 6.60
C VAL A 51 -1.55 -3.69 5.57
N ALA A 52 -1.53 -4.72 4.74
CA ALA A 52 -0.55 -4.78 3.66
C ALA A 52 -1.29 -4.92 2.34
N LEU A 53 -0.90 -4.09 1.40
CA LEU A 53 -1.41 -4.18 0.04
C LEU A 53 -0.29 -4.62 -0.86
N ASP A 54 -0.51 -5.69 -1.58
CA ASP A 54 0.53 -6.27 -2.44
C ASP A 54 0.14 -6.17 -3.90
N PHE A 55 1.10 -5.74 -4.70
CA PHE A 55 0.91 -5.63 -6.14
C PHE A 55 2.12 -6.19 -6.85
N ASP A 56 1.93 -6.56 -8.11
CA ASP A 56 3.03 -6.89 -9.00
C ASP A 56 3.24 -5.77 -9.97
N LEU A 57 4.49 -5.43 -10.22
CA LEU A 57 4.84 -4.43 -11.21
C LEU A 57 4.83 -5.12 -12.57
N LEU A 58 3.94 -4.70 -13.44
CA LEU A 58 3.77 -5.36 -14.72
C LEU A 58 4.63 -4.77 -15.83
N ASP A 59 5.15 -3.59 -15.64
CA ASP A 59 6.00 -2.96 -16.64
C ASP A 59 7.13 -2.23 -15.94
N LYS A 60 8.29 -2.84 -15.94
CA LYS A 60 9.43 -2.29 -15.22
C LYS A 60 9.89 -0.95 -15.76
N SER A 61 9.62 -0.68 -17.01
CA SER A 61 10.06 0.58 -17.57
C SER A 61 9.32 1.77 -16.99
N LYS A 62 8.22 1.51 -16.31
CA LYS A 62 7.44 2.58 -15.70
C LYS A 62 7.64 2.67 -14.19
N GLU A 63 8.62 1.98 -13.67
CA GLU A 63 8.81 1.93 -12.23
C GLU A 63 8.96 3.30 -11.59
N ASP A 64 9.73 4.18 -12.20
CA ASP A 64 9.95 5.50 -11.62
C ASP A 64 8.65 6.28 -11.54
N TYR A 65 7.87 6.20 -12.57
CA TYR A 65 6.60 6.91 -12.60
C TYR A 65 5.66 6.35 -11.55
N ILE A 66 5.61 5.04 -11.44
CA ILE A 66 4.75 4.39 -10.47
C ILE A 66 5.18 4.74 -9.06
N PHE A 67 6.48 4.73 -8.82
CA PHE A 67 6.99 5.06 -7.50
C PHE A 67 6.54 6.45 -7.08
N GLU A 68 6.63 7.40 -7.99
CA GLU A 68 6.21 8.76 -7.72
C GLU A 68 4.71 8.88 -7.48
N ARG A 69 3.94 8.20 -8.31
CA ARG A 69 2.49 8.29 -8.18
C ARG A 69 1.99 7.66 -6.89
N ILE A 70 2.57 6.52 -6.52
CA ILE A 70 2.16 5.87 -5.28
C ILE A 70 2.54 6.75 -4.10
N GLU A 71 3.68 7.39 -4.15
CA GLU A 71 4.06 8.32 -3.10
C GLU A 71 3.02 9.43 -2.95
N GLN A 72 2.60 10.00 -4.06
CA GLN A 72 1.61 11.07 -4.00
C GLN A 72 0.29 10.60 -3.45
N ILE A 73 -0.13 9.41 -3.83
CA ILE A 73 -1.36 8.86 -3.32
C ILE A 73 -1.25 8.62 -1.82
N ALA A 74 -0.15 8.01 -1.40
CA ALA A 74 0.01 7.69 0.02
C ALA A 74 0.01 8.94 0.88
N LYS A 75 0.62 10.00 0.39
CA LYS A 75 0.70 11.23 1.16
C LYS A 75 -0.64 11.86 1.43
N LYS A 76 -1.64 11.51 0.66
CA LYS A 76 -2.97 12.05 0.89
C LYS A 76 -3.59 11.49 2.16
N TYR A 77 -3.12 10.35 2.60
CA TYR A 77 -3.77 9.64 3.68
C TYR A 77 -2.97 9.56 4.97
N GLY A 78 -1.71 9.94 4.93
CA GLY A 78 -0.91 9.91 6.15
C GLY A 78 0.52 10.35 5.89
N SER A 79 1.34 10.13 6.89
CA SER A 79 2.76 10.47 6.79
C SER A 79 3.51 9.25 6.31
N ILE A 80 4.38 9.44 5.35
CA ILE A 80 5.19 8.33 4.88
C ILE A 80 6.33 8.13 5.85
N LYS A 81 6.38 6.94 6.42
CA LYS A 81 7.41 6.60 7.39
C LYS A 81 8.57 5.88 6.74
N GLU A 82 8.29 5.18 5.65
CA GLU A 82 9.31 4.45 4.97
C GLU A 82 8.99 4.44 3.49
N MET A 83 10.00 4.62 2.65
CA MET A 83 9.81 4.59 1.23
C MET A 83 11.12 4.15 0.63
N GLU A 84 11.17 2.95 0.09
CA GLU A 84 12.41 2.37 -0.38
C GLU A 84 12.25 1.57 -1.63
N ARG A 85 13.29 1.57 -2.43
CA ARG A 85 13.37 0.68 -3.56
C ARG A 85 14.31 -0.44 -3.17
N LYS A 86 13.74 -1.55 -2.82
CA LYS A 86 14.55 -2.68 -2.43
C LYS A 86 14.82 -3.54 -3.65
N ARG A 87 15.67 -4.52 -3.47
CA ARG A 87 16.06 -5.34 -4.59
C ARG A 87 14.89 -5.97 -5.30
N PHE A 88 13.94 -6.48 -4.55
CA PHE A 88 12.83 -7.21 -5.14
C PHE A 88 11.49 -6.51 -5.01
N ASN A 89 11.44 -5.41 -4.32
CA ASN A 89 10.16 -4.72 -4.20
C ASN A 89 10.33 -3.25 -3.90
N LEU A 90 9.26 -2.52 -4.16
CA LEU A 90 9.15 -1.14 -3.73
C LEU A 90 8.32 -1.16 -2.48
N LEU A 91 8.75 -0.45 -1.47
CA LEU A 91 8.08 -0.46 -0.19
C LEU A 91 7.67 0.93 0.23
N PHE A 92 6.43 1.06 0.66
CA PHE A 92 5.94 2.30 1.24
C PHE A 92 5.22 1.95 2.53
N VAL A 93 5.55 2.67 3.59
CA VAL A 93 4.84 2.50 4.85
C VAL A 93 4.32 3.85 5.25
N LEU A 94 3.04 3.95 5.43
CA LEU A 94 2.46 5.21 5.85
C LEU A 94 1.74 5.03 7.17
N SER A 95 1.70 6.10 7.92
CA SER A 95 1.07 6.10 9.21
C SER A 95 0.03 7.20 9.23
N TYR A 96 -1.13 6.92 9.75
CA TYR A 96 -2.16 7.93 9.84
C TYR A 96 -2.66 8.01 11.28
N GLU A 97 -3.22 9.14 11.61
CA GLU A 97 -3.70 9.42 12.95
C GLU A 97 -2.58 9.33 13.97
N ASP A 98 -2.33 8.17 14.51
CA ASP A 98 -1.22 8.05 15.41
C ASP A 98 -0.28 7.03 14.85
N LYS A 99 0.83 6.87 15.52
CA LYS A 99 1.90 6.08 14.96
C LYS A 99 1.67 4.60 14.94
N ALA A 100 0.65 4.17 15.62
CA ALA A 100 0.40 2.74 15.69
C ALA A 100 -0.36 2.23 14.49
N ARG A 101 -0.98 3.13 13.74
CA ARG A 101 -1.78 2.70 12.59
C ARG A 101 -1.01 2.87 11.32
N LYS A 102 -0.65 1.76 10.73
CA LYS A 102 0.20 1.78 9.54
C LYS A 102 -0.40 0.99 8.41
N ILE A 103 -0.14 1.47 7.22
CA ILE A 103 -0.51 0.76 6.01
C ILE A 103 0.76 0.58 5.21
N LYS A 104 0.97 -0.65 4.76
CA LYS A 104 2.15 -0.99 4.00
C LYS A 104 1.73 -1.28 2.58
N ILE A 105 2.42 -0.67 1.63
CA ILE A 105 2.18 -0.93 0.23
C ILE A 105 3.44 -1.52 -0.34
N GLU A 106 3.32 -2.71 -0.91
CA GLU A 106 4.47 -3.36 -1.51
C GLU A 106 4.19 -3.64 -2.97
N ILE A 107 5.15 -3.30 -3.81
CA ILE A 107 5.05 -3.58 -5.22
C ILE A 107 6.20 -4.48 -5.58
N ASN A 108 5.90 -5.69 -5.99
CA ASN A 108 6.90 -6.68 -6.30
C ASN A 108 7.54 -6.33 -7.63
N ARG A 109 8.84 -6.11 -7.61
CA ARG A 109 9.59 -5.75 -8.81
C ARG A 109 10.05 -6.97 -9.60
N ARG A 110 10.13 -8.11 -8.94
CA ARG A 110 10.58 -9.28 -9.62
C ARG A 110 9.51 -9.71 -10.53
N ALA A 111 9.70 -9.55 -11.74
CA ALA A 111 8.70 -9.88 -12.66
C ALA A 111 8.51 -11.34 -12.63
N PHE A 112 7.29 -11.75 -12.62
CA PHE A 112 7.09 -13.07 -12.69
C PHE A 112 7.55 -13.59 -13.96
N GLY A 113 7.67 -12.85 -14.89
CA GLY A 113 8.15 -13.30 -16.10
C GLY A 113 9.56 -13.69 -16.05
N SER A 114 10.18 -13.38 -15.01
CA SER A 114 11.59 -13.69 -14.97
C SER A 114 11.81 -15.14 -14.91
N ARG A 115 10.98 -15.83 -15.02
CA ARG A 115 11.16 -17.06 -15.07
C ARG A 115 11.87 -17.50 -15.97
#